data_14df6536ce47b4f2bc0180b766466811
#
_entry.id   14df6536ce47b4f2bc0180b766466811
#
_cell.length_a   1.000
_cell.length_b   1.000
_cell.length_c   1.000
_cell.angle_alpha   90.00
_cell.angle_beta   90.00
_cell.angle_gamma   90.00
#
_symmetry.space_group_name_H-M   'P 1'
#
loop_
_entity.id
_entity.type
_entity.pdbx_description
1 polymer ?
#
loop_
_entity_poly.entity_id
_entity_poly.type
_entity_poly.pdbx_seq_one_letter_code
_entity_poly.pdbx_strand_id
1 'polypeptide(L)'
;MKYVKQEILEFTDTNLTDKYNEWNSATTYVLEVNETLLTSASMVRYGSYYYRSLTGDNVGFNPVEYEYIKWMKYEVSNKFAMLDLSAQSKSIYEGDMTVTFALTKSTDTIGVGYYTADTIHIELLDSLDDMVWEYTTDSTLYDGIVDWWTWMYPEFNNDLDRGVAITIPNGIADKCRVTFNKWSGDTSTDCGFLTAGEAVYMGKTSSSVNFKFTSYATKDIDDFGTLTIVKRAVQDVIDFDTQIDRALFVSNKRKIKSVYNDIIMFIVDDQEDSEFENLLTLGVIQDVVP
;
A
#
# COMPACT_ATOMS: atom_id res chain seq x y z
N MET A 1 -8.22 -4.88 -18.23
CA MET A 1 -8.12 -4.97 -16.77
C MET A 1 -7.25 -6.12 -16.33
N LYS A 2 -6.41 -5.90 -15.36
CA LYS A 2 -5.55 -6.90 -14.72
C LYS A 2 -5.72 -6.83 -13.21
N TYR A 3 -5.33 -7.87 -12.50
CA TYR A 3 -5.10 -7.81 -11.08
C TYR A 3 -3.73 -8.37 -10.74
N VAL A 4 -3.16 -7.92 -9.65
CA VAL A 4 -1.92 -8.43 -9.09
C VAL A 4 -2.19 -8.90 -7.67
N LYS A 5 -1.90 -10.17 -7.39
CA LYS A 5 -1.86 -10.70 -6.04
C LYS A 5 -0.46 -10.46 -5.49
N GLN A 6 -0.38 -9.79 -4.34
CA GLN A 6 0.89 -9.55 -3.70
C GLN A 6 1.60 -10.88 -3.40
N GLU A 7 2.85 -10.97 -3.82
CA GLU A 7 3.78 -11.98 -3.32
C GLU A 7 4.26 -11.58 -1.92
N ILE A 8 4.74 -12.54 -1.16
CA ILE A 8 5.34 -12.25 0.15
C ILE A 8 6.66 -11.51 -0.11
N LEU A 9 6.66 -10.21 0.16
CA LEU A 9 7.85 -9.39 0.00
C LEU A 9 8.67 -9.40 1.31
N GLU A 10 9.93 -9.75 1.19
CA GLU A 10 10.90 -9.64 2.27
C GLU A 10 11.94 -8.59 1.89
N PHE A 11 12.07 -7.55 2.71
CA PHE A 11 13.10 -6.54 2.50
C PHE A 11 14.48 -7.15 2.74
N THR A 12 15.33 -7.07 1.73
CA THR A 12 16.74 -7.45 1.81
C THR A 12 17.60 -6.30 2.28
N ASP A 13 17.19 -5.06 1.95
CA ASP A 13 17.81 -3.81 2.38
C ASP A 13 16.80 -2.67 2.42
N THR A 14 16.95 -1.73 3.36
CA THR A 14 16.10 -0.53 3.44
C THR A 14 16.72 0.51 4.35
N ASN A 15 16.53 1.78 4.02
CA ASN A 15 16.87 2.89 4.90
C ASN A 15 15.75 3.27 5.89
N LEU A 16 14.59 2.59 5.81
CA LEU A 16 13.50 2.78 6.77
C LEU A 16 13.92 2.42 8.18
N THR A 17 13.52 3.26 9.13
CA THR A 17 13.76 3.05 10.56
C THR A 17 12.45 2.84 11.30
N ASP A 18 12.47 1.96 12.28
CA ASP A 18 11.33 1.75 13.16
C ASP A 18 11.38 2.71 14.34
N LYS A 19 10.21 3.14 14.80
CA LYS A 19 10.04 4.05 15.94
C LYS A 19 10.48 3.41 17.26
N TYR A 20 10.27 2.11 17.42
CA TYR A 20 10.60 1.37 18.63
C TYR A 20 11.61 0.27 18.36
N ASN A 21 12.41 -0.04 19.38
CA ASN A 21 13.44 -1.07 19.28
C ASN A 21 12.83 -2.46 19.10
N GLU A 22 13.63 -3.36 18.52
CA GLU A 22 13.25 -4.76 18.44
C GLU A 22 13.18 -5.40 19.84
N TRP A 23 12.20 -6.29 20.02
CA TRP A 23 12.01 -7.00 21.27
C TRP A 23 13.26 -7.80 21.66
N ASN A 24 13.61 -7.72 22.94
CA ASN A 24 14.72 -8.46 23.51
C ASN A 24 14.25 -9.18 24.79
N SER A 25 14.49 -10.48 24.88
CA SER A 25 14.07 -11.31 26.00
C SER A 25 14.72 -10.93 27.34
N ALA A 26 15.87 -10.26 27.32
CA ALA A 26 16.57 -9.82 28.52
C ALA A 26 16.16 -8.43 29.01
N THR A 27 15.37 -7.70 28.22
CA THR A 27 14.91 -6.36 28.57
C THR A 27 13.61 -6.43 29.39
N THR A 28 13.53 -5.63 30.44
CA THR A 28 12.30 -5.45 31.24
C THR A 28 11.50 -4.31 30.65
N TYR A 29 10.26 -4.59 30.28
CA TYR A 29 9.33 -3.61 29.73
C TYR A 29 8.28 -3.22 30.79
N VAL A 30 7.85 -1.98 30.71
CA VAL A 30 6.93 -1.38 31.69
C VAL A 30 5.55 -1.16 31.09
N LEU A 31 4.54 -1.13 31.96
CA LEU A 31 3.21 -0.67 31.56
C LEU A 31 3.21 0.86 31.52
N GLU A 32 2.91 1.42 30.37
CA GLU A 32 2.64 2.87 30.22
C GLU A 32 1.17 3.06 29.85
N VAL A 33 0.44 3.79 30.66
CA VAL A 33 -1.01 4.02 30.46
C VAL A 33 -1.25 5.24 29.56
N ASN A 34 -0.34 6.22 29.60
CA ASN A 34 -0.47 7.43 28.81
C ASN A 34 0.12 7.20 27.40
N GLU A 35 -0.73 7.22 26.39
CA GLU A 35 -0.33 7.00 25.00
C GLU A 35 0.65 8.06 24.46
N THR A 36 0.66 9.25 25.02
CA THR A 36 1.62 10.31 24.63
C THR A 36 3.04 10.06 25.13
N LEU A 37 3.20 9.15 26.08
CA LEU A 37 4.48 8.80 26.71
C LEU A 37 5.03 7.42 26.27
N LEU A 38 4.45 6.81 25.23
CA LEU A 38 4.90 5.53 24.72
C LEU A 38 6.36 5.63 24.21
N THR A 39 7.21 4.79 24.77
CA THR A 39 8.65 4.72 24.46
C THR A 39 9.09 3.27 24.25
N SER A 40 10.35 3.04 23.87
CA SER A 40 10.92 1.68 23.80
C SER A 40 10.99 0.98 25.15
N ALA A 41 10.65 1.65 26.26
CA ALA A 41 10.48 0.98 27.56
C ALA A 41 9.11 0.28 27.68
N SER A 42 8.11 0.69 26.94
CA SER A 42 6.74 0.15 26.97
C SER A 42 6.30 -0.43 25.63
N MET A 43 6.99 -0.10 24.56
CA MET A 43 6.69 -0.51 23.19
C MET A 43 7.87 -1.22 22.57
N VAL A 44 7.60 -2.25 21.77
CA VAL A 44 8.63 -3.01 21.06
C VAL A 44 8.16 -3.34 19.66
N ARG A 45 9.09 -3.51 18.74
CA ARG A 45 8.85 -4.17 17.46
C ARG A 45 9.10 -5.68 17.60
N TYR A 46 8.17 -6.46 17.10
CA TYR A 46 8.36 -7.91 16.91
C TYR A 46 7.73 -8.33 15.58
N GLY A 47 8.54 -8.87 14.70
CA GLY A 47 8.13 -9.12 13.32
C GLY A 47 7.72 -7.82 12.61
N SER A 48 6.54 -7.81 12.04
CA SER A 48 5.99 -6.66 11.29
C SER A 48 5.15 -5.70 12.14
N TYR A 49 5.06 -5.90 13.45
CA TYR A 49 4.15 -5.13 14.31
C TYR A 49 4.84 -4.53 15.51
N TYR A 50 4.28 -3.42 15.99
CA TYR A 50 4.56 -2.90 17.31
C TYR A 50 3.63 -3.55 18.34
N TYR A 51 4.19 -3.83 19.51
CA TYR A 51 3.50 -4.39 20.65
C TYR A 51 3.69 -3.51 21.86
N ARG A 52 2.60 -3.31 22.62
CA ARG A 52 2.58 -2.55 23.86
C ARG A 52 2.55 -3.50 25.06
N SER A 53 3.37 -3.25 26.06
CA SER A 53 3.34 -4.00 27.30
C SER A 53 2.07 -3.70 28.10
N LEU A 54 1.37 -4.75 28.53
CA LEU A 54 0.14 -4.67 29.35
C LEU A 54 0.45 -4.79 30.84
N THR A 55 1.69 -5.13 31.21
CA THR A 55 2.08 -5.33 32.61
C THR A 55 3.42 -4.65 32.87
N GLY A 56 3.64 -4.23 34.13
CA GLY A 56 4.98 -3.90 34.62
C GLY A 56 5.84 -5.15 34.74
N ASP A 57 7.16 -4.98 34.75
CA ASP A 57 8.12 -6.05 34.88
C ASP A 57 7.95 -7.20 33.85
N ASN A 58 7.60 -6.83 32.63
CA ASN A 58 7.41 -7.75 31.52
C ASN A 58 8.78 -8.09 30.92
N VAL A 59 9.33 -9.24 31.30
CA VAL A 59 10.65 -9.73 30.85
C VAL A 59 10.55 -11.17 30.39
N GLY A 60 11.20 -11.49 29.24
CA GLY A 60 11.27 -12.86 28.72
C GLY A 60 10.00 -13.38 28.04
N PHE A 61 8.90 -12.64 28.04
CA PHE A 61 7.65 -13.04 27.40
C PHE A 61 7.61 -12.61 25.94
N ASN A 62 7.54 -13.56 25.01
CA ASN A 62 7.45 -13.30 23.58
C ASN A 62 6.14 -12.58 23.24
N PRO A 63 6.16 -11.48 22.46
CA PRO A 63 4.96 -10.71 22.14
C PRO A 63 3.84 -11.49 21.46
N VAL A 64 4.14 -12.44 20.60
CA VAL A 64 3.12 -13.25 19.89
C VAL A 64 2.57 -14.36 20.78
N GLU A 65 3.43 -15.05 21.54
CA GLU A 65 2.99 -16.15 22.42
C GLU A 65 2.14 -15.67 23.60
N TYR A 66 2.42 -14.46 24.08
CA TYR A 66 1.73 -13.86 25.23
C TYR A 66 0.88 -12.64 24.82
N GLU A 67 0.40 -12.62 23.60
CA GLU A 67 -0.54 -11.62 23.11
C GLU A 67 -1.82 -11.65 23.96
N TYR A 68 -2.39 -10.50 24.26
CA TYR A 68 -3.54 -10.27 25.17
C TYR A 68 -3.29 -10.60 26.65
N ILE A 69 -2.17 -11.18 27.04
CA ILE A 69 -1.84 -11.49 28.44
C ILE A 69 -0.75 -10.52 28.96
N LYS A 70 0.32 -10.39 28.22
CA LYS A 70 1.47 -9.53 28.54
C LYS A 70 1.67 -8.42 27.52
N TRP A 71 1.19 -8.64 26.32
CA TRP A 71 1.36 -7.75 25.19
C TRP A 71 0.04 -7.47 24.47
N MET A 72 -0.11 -6.28 23.98
CA MET A 72 -1.18 -5.91 23.05
C MET A 72 -0.55 -5.51 21.71
N LYS A 73 -1.01 -6.16 20.65
CA LYS A 73 -0.68 -5.75 19.29
C LYS A 73 -1.22 -4.35 19.05
N TYR A 74 -0.39 -3.43 18.59
CA TYR A 74 -0.73 -2.01 18.49
C TYR A 74 -0.93 -1.59 17.03
N GLU A 75 0.12 -1.47 16.26
CA GLU A 75 0.10 -1.04 14.87
C GLU A 75 1.18 -1.76 14.05
N VAL A 76 1.12 -1.66 12.72
CA VAL A 76 2.18 -2.15 11.85
C VAL A 76 3.41 -1.27 12.02
N SER A 77 4.59 -1.87 12.01
CA SER A 77 5.83 -1.11 12.12
C SER A 77 6.12 -0.32 10.84
N ASN A 78 6.83 0.79 10.96
CA ASN A 78 7.11 1.68 9.84
C ASN A 78 7.76 0.97 8.65
N LYS A 79 8.61 -0.01 8.89
CA LYS A 79 9.25 -0.79 7.81
C LYS A 79 8.27 -1.61 6.98
N PHE A 80 7.16 -2.05 7.59
CA PHE A 80 6.22 -2.98 6.96
C PHE A 80 4.86 -2.33 6.64
N ALA A 81 4.67 -1.06 6.98
CA ALA A 81 3.39 -0.38 6.78
C ALA A 81 2.98 -0.35 5.30
N MET A 82 3.93 -0.15 4.38
CA MET A 82 3.64 -0.20 2.93
C MET A 82 3.34 -1.61 2.39
N LEU A 83 3.55 -2.67 3.18
CA LEU A 83 3.31 -4.06 2.76
C LEU A 83 2.02 -4.66 3.33
N ASP A 84 1.31 -3.94 4.18
CA ASP A 84 0.10 -4.46 4.84
C ASP A 84 -1.17 -4.33 3.99
N LEU A 85 -1.06 -3.77 2.76
CA LEU A 85 -2.16 -3.54 1.83
C LEU A 85 -3.30 -2.72 2.45
N SER A 86 -2.97 -1.81 3.36
CA SER A 86 -3.90 -0.87 3.96
C SER A 86 -3.61 0.56 3.47
N ALA A 87 -4.62 1.25 2.99
CA ALA A 87 -4.49 2.66 2.61
C ALA A 87 -4.29 3.61 3.81
N GLN A 88 -4.50 3.12 5.04
CA GLN A 88 -4.43 3.95 6.26
C GLN A 88 -3.06 3.96 6.91
N SER A 89 -2.28 2.90 6.75
CA SER A 89 -0.91 2.80 7.23
C SER A 89 0.05 3.23 6.13
N LYS A 90 1.06 4.01 6.52
CA LYS A 90 2.09 4.46 5.59
C LYS A 90 3.47 4.24 6.19
N SER A 91 4.40 3.81 5.34
CA SER A 91 5.82 3.89 5.65
C SER A 91 6.31 5.31 5.38
N ILE A 92 6.99 5.90 6.35
CA ILE A 92 7.44 7.29 6.29
C ILE A 92 8.95 7.34 6.54
N TYR A 93 9.66 8.15 5.76
CA TYR A 93 11.09 8.38 5.93
C TYR A 93 11.46 9.87 5.73
N GLU A 94 12.32 10.39 6.59
CA GLU A 94 12.86 11.76 6.46
C GLU A 94 13.95 11.77 5.37
N GLY A 95 13.58 12.22 4.17
CA GLY A 95 14.46 12.22 2.99
C GLY A 95 13.97 11.26 1.90
N ASP A 96 14.88 10.82 1.04
CA ASP A 96 14.62 9.87 -0.03
C ASP A 96 14.52 8.45 0.55
N MET A 97 13.38 7.79 0.34
CA MET A 97 13.12 6.46 0.86
C MET A 97 13.57 5.39 -0.15
N THR A 98 14.33 4.41 0.32
CA THR A 98 14.77 3.29 -0.50
C THR A 98 14.43 1.97 0.15
N VAL A 99 13.86 1.06 -0.62
CA VAL A 99 13.57 -0.32 -0.22
C VAL A 99 14.02 -1.30 -1.28
N THR A 100 14.64 -2.39 -0.86
CA THR A 100 15.09 -3.48 -1.73
C THR A 100 14.47 -4.78 -1.25
N PHE A 101 13.88 -5.54 -2.16
CA PHE A 101 13.25 -6.81 -1.85
C PHE A 101 13.57 -7.87 -2.90
N ALA A 102 13.49 -9.15 -2.50
CA ALA A 102 13.68 -10.26 -3.40
C ALA A 102 12.50 -10.39 -4.38
N LEU A 103 12.78 -10.72 -5.62
CA LEU A 103 11.78 -11.01 -6.64
C LEU A 103 11.64 -12.52 -6.85
N THR A 104 10.42 -12.95 -7.17
CA THR A 104 10.22 -14.26 -7.74
C THR A 104 10.34 -14.20 -9.27
N LYS A 105 10.60 -15.34 -9.90
CA LYS A 105 10.75 -15.40 -11.37
C LYS A 105 9.46 -15.12 -12.14
N SER A 106 8.32 -15.14 -11.47
CA SER A 106 7.01 -14.86 -12.05
C SER A 106 6.58 -13.40 -11.91
N THR A 107 7.26 -12.61 -11.10
CA THR A 107 6.93 -11.20 -10.91
C THR A 107 7.17 -10.42 -12.19
N ASP A 108 6.12 -9.79 -12.69
CA ASP A 108 6.13 -8.96 -13.90
C ASP A 108 5.58 -7.56 -13.69
N THR A 109 5.04 -7.27 -12.48
CA THR A 109 4.40 -6.01 -12.18
C THR A 109 4.70 -5.56 -10.77
N ILE A 110 5.05 -4.30 -10.63
CA ILE A 110 5.21 -3.59 -9.35
C ILE A 110 4.15 -2.50 -9.29
N GLY A 111 3.41 -2.47 -8.19
CA GLY A 111 2.42 -1.45 -7.93
C GLY A 111 2.77 -0.66 -6.68
N VAL A 112 2.64 0.64 -6.77
CA VAL A 112 2.89 1.59 -5.69
C VAL A 112 1.69 2.50 -5.58
N GLY A 113 1.21 2.78 -4.38
CA GLY A 113 0.10 3.70 -4.21
C GLY A 113 0.07 4.44 -2.89
N TYR A 114 -0.73 5.51 -2.86
CA TYR A 114 -0.88 6.43 -1.72
C TYR A 114 0.47 6.99 -1.26
N TYR A 115 1.29 7.46 -2.21
CA TYR A 115 2.64 7.93 -1.94
C TYR A 115 2.80 9.44 -2.13
N THR A 116 3.77 10.01 -1.40
CA THR A 116 4.23 11.38 -1.57
C THR A 116 5.70 11.34 -1.98
N ALA A 117 5.97 11.49 -3.26
CA ALA A 117 7.31 11.52 -3.83
C ALA A 117 7.30 12.32 -5.14
N ASP A 118 8.45 12.92 -5.50
CA ASP A 118 8.65 13.61 -6.77
C ASP A 118 8.80 12.60 -7.92
N THR A 119 9.67 11.65 -7.74
CA THR A 119 9.91 10.57 -8.69
C THR A 119 10.01 9.22 -7.98
N ILE A 120 9.61 8.17 -8.67
CA ILE A 120 9.84 6.79 -8.24
C ILE A 120 10.84 6.17 -9.23
N HIS A 121 11.97 5.73 -8.70
CA HIS A 121 13.00 5.05 -9.45
C HIS A 121 13.05 3.57 -9.09
N ILE A 122 12.96 2.71 -10.08
CA ILE A 122 12.95 1.26 -9.92
C ILE A 122 14.16 0.69 -10.63
N GLU A 123 14.94 -0.07 -9.89
CA GLU A 123 16.11 -0.80 -10.40
C GLU A 123 15.90 -2.30 -10.20
N LEU A 124 16.12 -3.07 -11.23
CA LEU A 124 16.19 -4.52 -11.14
C LEU A 124 17.65 -4.94 -11.03
N LEU A 125 17.96 -5.74 -10.02
CA LEU A 125 19.30 -6.17 -9.67
C LEU A 125 19.43 -7.68 -9.83
N ASP A 126 20.58 -8.12 -10.32
CA ASP A 126 20.92 -9.53 -10.35
C ASP A 126 21.42 -10.05 -8.98
N SER A 127 21.88 -11.30 -8.91
CA SER A 127 22.39 -11.93 -7.69
C SER A 127 23.68 -11.30 -7.15
N LEU A 128 24.38 -10.50 -7.95
CA LEU A 128 25.62 -9.79 -7.58
C LEU A 128 25.37 -8.32 -7.21
N ASP A 129 24.08 -7.91 -7.18
CA ASP A 129 23.64 -6.52 -7.00
C ASP A 129 24.00 -5.59 -8.18
N ASP A 130 24.31 -6.15 -9.36
CA ASP A 130 24.50 -5.37 -10.57
C ASP A 130 23.12 -5.02 -11.19
N MET A 131 22.96 -3.75 -11.60
CA MET A 131 21.73 -3.27 -12.22
C MET A 131 21.58 -3.83 -13.63
N VAL A 132 20.48 -4.53 -13.89
CA VAL A 132 20.16 -5.13 -15.19
C VAL A 132 19.06 -4.40 -15.95
N TRP A 133 18.24 -3.61 -15.24
CA TRP A 133 17.18 -2.80 -15.81
C TRP A 133 16.80 -1.68 -14.87
N GLU A 134 16.38 -0.53 -15.39
CA GLU A 134 15.91 0.59 -14.62
C GLU A 134 14.71 1.26 -15.28
N TYR A 135 13.90 1.91 -14.46
CA TYR A 135 12.78 2.73 -14.87
C TYR A 135 12.56 3.85 -13.88
N THR A 136 12.30 5.05 -14.38
CA THR A 136 11.92 6.19 -13.54
C THR A 136 10.59 6.72 -14.04
N THR A 137 9.66 6.89 -13.11
CA THR A 137 8.38 7.54 -13.39
C THR A 137 8.34 8.87 -12.67
N ASP A 138 7.93 9.91 -13.39
CA ASP A 138 7.64 11.20 -12.79
C ASP A 138 6.28 11.11 -12.10
N SER A 139 6.25 11.43 -10.83
CA SER A 139 4.99 11.53 -10.10
C SER A 139 4.33 12.90 -10.25
N THR A 140 4.94 13.78 -11.02
CA THR A 140 4.35 15.07 -11.39
C THR A 140 3.14 14.88 -12.31
N LEU A 141 2.08 14.38 -11.73
CA LEU A 141 0.80 14.38 -12.40
C LEU A 141 0.31 15.83 -12.42
N TYR A 142 0.32 16.39 -13.60
CA TYR A 142 -0.37 17.65 -13.88
C TYR A 142 -1.88 17.37 -13.96
N ASP A 143 -2.43 16.78 -12.89
CA ASP A 143 -3.86 16.60 -12.78
C ASP A 143 -4.55 17.96 -12.76
N GLY A 144 -5.51 18.12 -13.66
CA GLY A 144 -6.29 19.34 -13.77
C GLY A 144 -5.76 20.41 -14.72
N ILE A 145 -4.73 20.13 -15.52
CA ILE A 145 -4.33 21.05 -16.61
C ILE A 145 -5.28 20.86 -17.78
N VAL A 146 -6.35 21.66 -17.77
CA VAL A 146 -7.35 21.69 -18.85
C VAL A 146 -7.19 22.91 -19.78
N ASP A 147 -6.39 23.91 -19.37
CA ASP A 147 -6.15 25.12 -20.15
C ASP A 147 -4.77 25.75 -19.80
N TRP A 148 -4.42 26.83 -20.56
CA TRP A 148 -3.15 27.53 -20.34
C TRP A 148 -3.04 28.21 -18.96
N TRP A 149 -4.16 28.53 -18.30
CA TRP A 149 -4.18 29.16 -16.99
C TRP A 149 -3.79 28.15 -15.91
N THR A 150 -4.38 26.95 -15.93
CA THR A 150 -4.02 25.84 -15.04
C THR A 150 -2.60 25.35 -15.32
N TRP A 151 -2.12 25.45 -16.56
CA TRP A 151 -0.73 25.18 -16.89
C TRP A 151 0.24 26.23 -16.26
N MET A 152 -0.15 27.52 -16.25
CA MET A 152 0.68 28.58 -15.71
C MET A 152 0.63 28.68 -14.17
N TYR A 153 -0.49 28.28 -13.59
CA TYR A 153 -0.74 28.30 -12.14
C TYR A 153 -1.29 26.94 -11.69
N PRO A 154 -0.50 25.86 -11.76
CA PRO A 154 -0.96 24.55 -11.34
C PRO A 154 -1.22 24.57 -9.82
N GLU A 155 -2.41 24.13 -9.43
CA GLU A 155 -2.70 23.80 -8.05
C GLU A 155 -2.16 22.39 -7.80
N PHE A 156 -1.06 22.30 -7.08
CA PHE A 156 -0.51 20.99 -6.68
C PHE A 156 -1.39 20.41 -5.57
N ASN A 157 -2.21 19.47 -5.93
CA ASN A 157 -3.01 18.74 -4.93
C ASN A 157 -2.21 17.52 -4.45
N ASN A 158 -1.55 17.68 -3.30
CA ASN A 158 -0.75 16.61 -2.70
C ASN A 158 -1.59 15.50 -2.04
N ASP A 159 -2.92 15.70 -1.95
CA ASP A 159 -3.85 14.77 -1.29
C ASP A 159 -4.47 13.74 -2.25
N LEU A 160 -3.97 13.64 -3.49
CA LEU A 160 -4.50 12.68 -4.45
C LEU A 160 -4.07 11.25 -4.09
N ASP A 161 -5.03 10.34 -4.18
CA ASP A 161 -4.81 8.88 -4.08
C ASP A 161 -4.01 8.41 -5.30
N ARG A 162 -2.71 8.70 -5.29
CA ARG A 162 -1.81 8.37 -6.39
C ARG A 162 -1.48 6.89 -6.39
N GLY A 163 -1.52 6.30 -7.57
CA GLY A 163 -1.09 4.93 -7.76
C GLY A 163 -0.43 4.75 -9.13
N VAL A 164 0.63 3.99 -9.19
CA VAL A 164 1.31 3.62 -10.43
C VAL A 164 1.57 2.13 -10.45
N ALA A 165 1.28 1.50 -11.60
CA ALA A 165 1.62 0.11 -11.86
C ALA A 165 2.64 0.06 -13.00
N ILE A 166 3.77 -0.55 -12.73
CA ILE A 166 4.91 -0.60 -13.65
C ILE A 166 5.13 -2.05 -14.04
N THR A 167 5.07 -2.32 -15.35
CA THR A 167 5.39 -3.63 -15.89
C THR A 167 6.91 -3.77 -15.99
N ILE A 168 7.45 -4.80 -15.37
CA ILE A 168 8.87 -5.10 -15.36
C ILE A 168 9.17 -6.36 -16.17
N PRO A 169 10.38 -6.48 -16.76
CA PRO A 169 10.80 -7.70 -17.39
C PRO A 169 10.95 -8.82 -16.35
N ASN A 170 10.19 -9.91 -16.50
CA ASN A 170 10.26 -11.03 -15.57
C ASN A 170 11.49 -11.92 -15.82
N GLY A 171 11.97 -12.56 -14.77
CA GLY A 171 13.00 -13.59 -14.84
C GLY A 171 14.43 -13.13 -15.13
N ILE A 172 14.68 -11.82 -15.21
CA ILE A 172 16.04 -11.27 -15.48
C ILE A 172 16.74 -10.80 -14.21
N ALA A 173 16.04 -10.67 -13.10
CA ALA A 173 16.57 -10.14 -11.85
C ALA A 173 16.17 -11.00 -10.66
N ASP A 174 16.95 -10.91 -9.60
CA ASP A 174 16.72 -11.59 -8.34
C ASP A 174 16.18 -10.62 -7.27
N LYS A 175 16.43 -9.32 -7.43
CA LYS A 175 16.02 -8.27 -6.49
C LYS A 175 15.46 -7.06 -7.23
N CYS A 176 14.59 -6.34 -6.55
CA CYS A 176 14.11 -5.02 -6.97
C CYS A 176 14.44 -4.00 -5.89
N ARG A 177 14.99 -2.87 -6.32
CA ARG A 177 15.16 -1.68 -5.49
C ARG A 177 14.20 -0.60 -5.96
N VAL A 178 13.43 -0.05 -5.04
CA VAL A 178 12.52 1.07 -5.30
C VAL A 178 12.99 2.26 -4.48
N THR A 179 13.24 3.37 -5.14
CA THR A 179 13.64 4.63 -4.50
C THR A 179 12.58 5.68 -4.76
N PHE A 180 12.08 6.25 -3.68
CA PHE A 180 11.16 7.38 -3.68
C PHE A 180 11.95 8.65 -3.42
N ASN A 181 12.05 9.51 -4.40
CA ASN A 181 12.75 10.78 -4.26
C ASN A 181 11.79 11.83 -3.74
N LYS A 182 12.17 12.54 -2.68
CA LYS A 182 11.32 13.55 -2.08
C LYS A 182 11.16 14.79 -2.96
N TRP A 183 10.03 15.48 -2.84
CA TRP A 183 9.83 16.78 -3.47
C TRP A 183 10.84 17.82 -2.95
N SER A 184 11.23 18.71 -3.84
CA SER A 184 12.03 19.88 -3.45
C SER A 184 11.22 20.75 -2.50
N GLY A 185 11.65 20.84 -1.24
CA GLY A 185 10.95 21.58 -0.19
C GLY A 185 10.26 20.73 0.87
N ASP A 186 9.98 19.47 0.59
CA ASP A 186 9.48 18.53 1.58
C ASP A 186 10.59 17.96 2.45
N THR A 187 10.25 17.50 3.63
CA THR A 187 11.19 16.90 4.58
C THR A 187 11.19 15.38 4.53
N SER A 188 10.10 14.78 4.03
CA SER A 188 9.89 13.33 4.07
C SER A 188 9.22 12.83 2.81
N THR A 189 9.36 11.52 2.58
CA THR A 189 8.57 10.72 1.65
C THR A 189 7.69 9.76 2.41
N ASP A 190 6.54 9.42 1.85
CA ASP A 190 5.67 8.36 2.37
C ASP A 190 5.19 7.43 1.26
N CYS A 191 4.81 6.21 1.65
CA CYS A 191 4.20 5.23 0.76
C CYS A 191 3.17 4.40 1.53
N GLY A 192 1.93 4.35 1.02
CA GLY A 192 0.84 3.60 1.64
C GLY A 192 0.86 2.14 1.27
N PHE A 193 1.12 1.80 0.01
CA PHE A 193 1.34 0.40 -0.34
C PHE A 193 2.39 0.20 -1.43
N LEU A 194 3.10 -0.90 -1.31
CA LEU A 194 4.00 -1.46 -2.31
C LEU A 194 3.63 -2.92 -2.51
N THR A 195 3.34 -3.30 -3.74
CA THR A 195 3.03 -4.68 -4.10
C THR A 195 3.84 -5.10 -5.30
N ALA A 196 4.21 -6.36 -5.36
CA ALA A 196 4.84 -6.96 -6.52
C ALA A 196 4.25 -8.36 -6.75
N GLY A 197 4.09 -8.75 -8.00
CA GLY A 197 3.55 -10.05 -8.34
C GLY A 197 3.31 -10.23 -9.82
N GLU A 198 2.68 -11.35 -10.20
CA GLU A 198 2.25 -11.63 -11.56
C GLU A 198 0.93 -10.91 -11.86
N ALA A 199 0.90 -10.12 -12.94
CA ALA A 199 -0.32 -9.49 -13.41
C ALA A 199 -1.20 -10.49 -14.17
N VAL A 200 -2.37 -10.74 -13.64
CA VAL A 200 -3.33 -11.67 -14.23
C VAL A 200 -4.38 -10.92 -15.03
N TYR A 201 -4.40 -11.16 -16.34
CA TYR A 201 -5.40 -10.57 -17.23
C TYR A 201 -6.79 -11.15 -16.99
N MET A 202 -7.76 -10.30 -16.73
CA MET A 202 -9.16 -10.68 -16.46
C MET A 202 -10.10 -10.49 -17.65
N GLY A 203 -9.74 -9.62 -18.60
CA GLY A 203 -10.59 -9.29 -19.74
C GLY A 203 -10.47 -7.83 -20.13
N LYS A 204 -11.19 -7.45 -21.18
CA LYS A 204 -11.27 -6.04 -21.59
C LYS A 204 -12.33 -5.33 -20.74
N THR A 205 -11.97 -4.20 -20.17
CA THR A 205 -12.90 -3.35 -19.43
C THR A 205 -13.84 -2.66 -20.41
N SER A 206 -15.12 -2.58 -20.08
CA SER A 206 -16.07 -1.73 -20.78
C SER A 206 -15.79 -0.27 -20.47
N SER A 207 -16.20 0.64 -21.35
CA SER A 207 -16.07 2.09 -21.14
C SER A 207 -16.92 2.66 -19.99
N SER A 208 -17.76 1.85 -19.36
CA SER A 208 -18.57 2.27 -18.22
C SER A 208 -17.98 1.77 -16.92
N VAL A 209 -17.44 2.70 -16.14
CA VAL A 209 -16.99 2.47 -14.76
C VAL A 209 -17.90 3.28 -13.84
N ASN A 210 -18.50 2.66 -12.84
CA ASN A 210 -19.33 3.33 -11.86
C ASN A 210 -18.60 3.43 -10.53
N PHE A 211 -18.50 4.62 -9.99
CA PHE A 211 -17.95 4.89 -8.68
C PHE A 211 -19.06 5.08 -7.66
N LYS A 212 -18.96 4.42 -6.52
CA LYS A 212 -19.86 4.59 -5.39
C LYS A 212 -19.03 4.78 -4.14
N PHE A 213 -19.53 5.61 -3.24
CA PHE A 213 -18.92 5.82 -1.93
C PHE A 213 -19.85 5.29 -0.85
N THR A 214 -19.34 4.41 -0.01
CA THR A 214 -20.03 3.92 1.16
C THR A 214 -19.47 4.60 2.40
N SER A 215 -20.26 5.46 3.03
CA SER A 215 -19.86 6.15 4.26
C SER A 215 -20.36 5.39 5.49
N TYR A 216 -19.46 5.10 6.41
CA TYR A 216 -19.76 4.50 7.72
C TYR A 216 -20.05 5.56 8.78
N ALA A 217 -20.18 6.85 8.41
CA ALA A 217 -20.53 7.92 9.32
C ALA A 217 -21.88 7.66 10.00
N THR A 218 -21.94 7.83 11.31
CA THR A 218 -23.18 7.81 12.07
C THR A 218 -23.82 9.19 12.00
N LYS A 219 -25.07 9.25 11.57
CA LYS A 219 -25.88 10.47 11.52
C LYS A 219 -26.99 10.32 12.54
N ASP A 220 -27.04 11.23 13.49
CA ASP A 220 -28.06 11.29 14.52
C ASP A 220 -28.76 12.65 14.50
N ILE A 221 -30.09 12.66 14.62
CA ILE A 221 -30.87 13.87 14.64
C ILE A 221 -31.60 13.89 15.96
N ASP A 222 -31.35 14.90 16.78
CA ASP A 222 -31.99 15.07 18.05
C ASP A 222 -33.47 15.51 17.90
N ASP A 223 -34.22 15.50 18.99
CA ASP A 223 -35.64 15.89 19.00
C ASP A 223 -35.87 17.36 18.60
N PHE A 224 -34.83 18.16 18.55
CA PHE A 224 -34.85 19.57 18.11
C PHE A 224 -34.45 19.77 16.66
N GLY A 225 -34.16 18.68 15.91
CA GLY A 225 -33.77 18.72 14.53
C GLY A 225 -32.27 19.05 14.30
N THR A 226 -31.44 19.00 15.35
CA THR A 226 -29.99 19.22 15.22
C THR A 226 -29.33 17.96 14.72
N LEU A 227 -28.63 18.05 13.60
CA LEU A 227 -27.89 16.95 12.99
C LEU A 227 -26.49 16.84 13.61
N THR A 228 -26.23 15.71 14.25
CA THR A 228 -24.88 15.34 14.70
C THR A 228 -24.29 14.29 13.75
N ILE A 229 -23.11 14.56 13.20
CA ILE A 229 -22.41 13.64 12.30
C ILE A 229 -21.11 13.21 12.96
N VAL A 230 -20.98 11.93 13.27
CA VAL A 230 -19.71 11.30 13.64
C VAL A 230 -19.06 10.79 12.37
N LYS A 231 -18.05 11.51 11.89
CA LYS A 231 -17.29 11.11 10.70
C LYS A 231 -16.55 9.79 10.95
N ARG A 232 -16.64 8.87 10.03
CA ARG A 232 -15.91 7.60 10.01
C ARG A 232 -15.33 7.38 8.63
N ALA A 233 -14.62 6.28 8.43
CA ALA A 233 -14.05 5.92 7.14
C ALA A 233 -15.11 5.91 6.02
N VAL A 234 -14.68 6.28 4.84
CA VAL A 234 -15.44 6.13 3.60
C VAL A 234 -14.77 5.02 2.81
N GLN A 235 -15.56 4.12 2.26
CA GLN A 235 -15.09 3.03 1.39
C GLN A 235 -15.48 3.36 -0.05
N ASP A 236 -14.53 3.27 -0.94
CA ASP A 236 -14.75 3.38 -2.36
C ASP A 236 -15.19 2.01 -2.90
N VAL A 237 -16.22 2.02 -3.73
CA VAL A 237 -16.70 0.83 -4.44
C VAL A 237 -16.68 1.15 -5.92
N ILE A 238 -15.95 0.35 -6.67
CA ILE A 238 -15.81 0.50 -8.12
C ILE A 238 -16.52 -0.68 -8.77
N ASP A 239 -17.59 -0.39 -9.52
CA ASP A 239 -18.28 -1.37 -10.35
C ASP A 239 -17.81 -1.21 -11.80
N PHE A 240 -17.35 -2.27 -12.41
CA PHE A 240 -16.94 -2.27 -13.81
C PHE A 240 -17.32 -3.58 -14.50
N ASP A 241 -17.64 -3.48 -15.77
CA ASP A 241 -17.95 -4.62 -16.62
C ASP A 241 -16.71 -5.08 -17.38
N THR A 242 -16.43 -6.37 -17.34
CA THR A 242 -15.32 -6.98 -18.07
C THR A 242 -15.84 -7.98 -19.12
N GLN A 243 -15.37 -7.83 -20.35
CA GLN A 243 -15.61 -8.80 -21.42
C GLN A 243 -14.51 -9.84 -21.45
N ILE A 244 -14.88 -11.08 -21.18
CA ILE A 244 -13.95 -12.22 -21.15
C ILE A 244 -14.18 -13.07 -22.39
N ASP A 245 -13.10 -13.41 -23.10
CA ASP A 245 -13.17 -14.38 -24.19
C ASP A 245 -13.71 -15.72 -23.65
N ARG A 246 -14.65 -16.31 -24.39
CA ARG A 246 -15.28 -17.60 -24.05
C ARG A 246 -14.25 -18.70 -23.83
N ALA A 247 -13.15 -18.70 -24.56
CA ALA A 247 -12.07 -19.67 -24.41
C ALA A 247 -11.36 -19.55 -23.06
N LEU A 248 -11.27 -18.35 -22.49
CA LEU A 248 -10.58 -18.06 -21.23
C LEU A 248 -11.52 -18.06 -20.02
N PHE A 249 -12.82 -18.15 -20.22
CA PHE A 249 -13.82 -18.04 -19.15
C PHE A 249 -13.58 -18.98 -17.97
N VAL A 250 -13.36 -20.27 -18.25
CA VAL A 250 -13.16 -21.27 -17.19
C VAL A 250 -11.86 -21.03 -16.42
N SER A 251 -10.80 -20.65 -17.12
CA SER A 251 -9.51 -20.32 -16.52
C SER A 251 -9.64 -19.08 -15.61
N ASN A 252 -10.22 -18.01 -16.14
CA ASN A 252 -10.39 -16.76 -15.40
C ASN A 252 -11.31 -16.94 -14.19
N LYS A 253 -12.39 -17.71 -14.31
CA LYS A 253 -13.26 -18.05 -13.18
C LYS A 253 -12.48 -18.73 -12.04
N ARG A 254 -11.57 -19.66 -12.36
CA ARG A 254 -10.73 -20.31 -11.35
C ARG A 254 -9.76 -19.34 -10.69
N LYS A 255 -9.13 -18.46 -11.47
CA LYS A 255 -8.21 -17.44 -10.99
C LYS A 255 -8.93 -16.45 -10.07
N ILE A 256 -10.10 -15.94 -10.46
CA ILE A 256 -10.92 -15.06 -9.63
C ILE A 256 -11.29 -15.76 -8.31
N LYS A 257 -11.73 -17.02 -8.37
CA LYS A 257 -12.08 -17.78 -7.18
C LYS A 257 -10.90 -17.95 -6.21
N SER A 258 -9.67 -18.04 -6.69
CA SER A 258 -8.48 -18.19 -5.84
C SER A 258 -8.10 -16.93 -5.07
N VAL A 259 -8.59 -15.77 -5.49
CA VAL A 259 -8.30 -14.45 -4.86
C VAL A 259 -9.55 -13.77 -4.30
N TYR A 260 -10.69 -14.45 -4.26
CA TYR A 260 -12.00 -13.88 -3.96
C TYR A 260 -12.08 -13.19 -2.58
N ASN A 261 -11.30 -13.63 -1.61
CA ASN A 261 -11.28 -13.07 -0.26
C ASN A 261 -9.93 -12.39 0.07
N ASP A 262 -9.05 -12.27 -0.91
CA ASP A 262 -7.76 -11.64 -0.72
C ASP A 262 -7.85 -10.14 -1.07
N ILE A 263 -7.07 -9.32 -0.40
CA ILE A 263 -6.83 -7.95 -0.84
C ILE A 263 -5.86 -8.03 -2.03
N ILE A 264 -6.28 -7.50 -3.16
CA ILE A 264 -5.49 -7.50 -4.40
C ILE A 264 -5.44 -6.10 -5.00
N MET A 265 -4.43 -5.87 -5.79
CA MET A 265 -4.30 -4.65 -6.57
C MET A 265 -5.01 -4.83 -7.90
N PHE A 266 -5.93 -3.93 -8.23
CA PHE A 266 -6.59 -3.85 -9.52
C PHE A 266 -5.96 -2.78 -10.38
N ILE A 267 -5.67 -3.13 -11.63
CA ILE A 267 -5.22 -2.23 -12.68
C ILE A 267 -6.35 -2.20 -13.72
N VAL A 268 -7.12 -1.13 -13.76
CA VAL A 268 -8.30 -1.05 -14.63
C VAL A 268 -7.89 -0.78 -16.05
N ASP A 269 -6.93 0.10 -16.26
CA ASP A 269 -6.31 0.35 -17.56
C ASP A 269 -4.78 0.44 -17.42
N ASP A 270 -4.08 -0.08 -18.41
CA ASP A 270 -2.62 -0.10 -18.50
C ASP A 270 -2.11 0.55 -19.80
N GLN A 271 -2.95 1.34 -20.49
CA GLN A 271 -2.57 2.04 -21.72
C GLN A 271 -2.13 3.47 -21.39
N GLU A 272 -0.94 3.85 -21.88
CA GLU A 272 -0.32 5.16 -21.62
C GLU A 272 -1.15 6.37 -22.09
N ASP A 273 -2.11 6.17 -23.00
CA ASP A 273 -2.95 7.22 -23.57
C ASP A 273 -4.42 7.16 -23.09
N SER A 274 -4.75 6.44 -22.02
CA SER A 274 -6.14 6.30 -21.61
C SER A 274 -6.55 7.40 -20.64
N GLU A 275 -7.83 7.81 -20.74
CA GLU A 275 -8.45 8.74 -19.78
C GLU A 275 -8.52 8.16 -18.35
N PHE A 276 -8.21 6.87 -18.19
CA PHE A 276 -8.18 6.14 -16.92
C PHE A 276 -6.74 5.79 -16.47
N GLU A 277 -5.75 6.50 -16.99
CA GLU A 277 -4.39 6.46 -16.47
C GLU A 277 -4.45 6.61 -14.95
N ASN A 278 -3.86 5.69 -14.23
CA ASN A 278 -3.81 5.67 -12.76
C ASN A 278 -5.05 5.16 -12.03
N LEU A 279 -6.02 4.53 -12.67
CA LEU A 279 -7.05 3.83 -11.93
C LEU A 279 -6.50 2.51 -11.36
N LEU A 280 -5.64 2.67 -10.38
CA LEU A 280 -5.04 1.61 -9.59
C LEU A 280 -5.68 1.66 -8.20
N THR A 281 -6.23 0.54 -7.76
CA THR A 281 -6.87 0.47 -6.44
C THR A 281 -6.58 -0.85 -5.75
N LEU A 282 -6.46 -0.78 -4.43
CA LEU A 282 -6.49 -1.97 -3.57
C LEU A 282 -7.94 -2.31 -3.24
N GLY A 283 -8.30 -3.56 -3.34
CA GLY A 283 -9.65 -3.96 -3.02
C GLY A 283 -9.85 -5.46 -2.90
N VAL A 284 -11.07 -5.80 -2.54
CA VAL A 284 -11.54 -7.20 -2.44
C VAL A 284 -12.68 -7.37 -3.43
N ILE A 285 -12.69 -8.47 -4.13
CA ILE A 285 -13.82 -8.82 -5.02
C ILE A 285 -15.05 -9.11 -4.16
N GLN A 286 -16.11 -8.28 -4.29
CA GLN A 286 -17.34 -8.47 -3.54
C GLN A 286 -18.32 -9.39 -4.28
N ASP A 287 -18.66 -9.06 -5.53
CA ASP A 287 -19.61 -9.81 -6.33
C ASP A 287 -19.14 -9.97 -7.78
N VAL A 288 -19.33 -11.14 -8.32
CA VAL A 288 -19.13 -11.44 -9.74
C VAL A 288 -20.46 -11.89 -10.31
N VAL A 289 -21.11 -11.01 -11.05
CA VAL A 289 -22.36 -11.34 -11.75
C VAL A 289 -22.02 -11.79 -13.17
N PRO A 290 -22.41 -13.00 -13.59
CA PRO A 290 -22.06 -13.57 -14.89
C PRO A 290 -22.89 -12.97 -16.04
#